data_d49eb2660a664fbbe66516305951746d
#
_entry.id   d49eb2660a664fbbe66516305951746d
#
_cell.length_a   1.000
_cell.length_b   1.000
_cell.length_c   1.000
_cell.angle_alpha   90.00
_cell.angle_beta   90.00
_cell.angle_gamma   90.00
#
_symmetry.space_group_name_H-M   'P 1'
#
loop_
_entity.id
_entity.type
_entity.pdbx_description
1 polymer ?
#
loop_
_entity_poly.entity_id
_entity_poly.type
_entity_poly.pdbx_seq_one_letter_code
_entity_poly.pdbx_strand_id
1 'polypeptide(L)'
;MSENNNVEMIDFNCTGYLRLLLMLFICFWAFGCPEPTGIVRSISGFAIPAFYILSGFYVLDTKREERMAKTLRKIKRTALCFGVVFLFYVLLNVGLMFLTHTITITFSKRMLFNFVVLNLWPLPIGDNIWFIQAMLYAYIVIFILDKLKLMKFYRILLIILFVFMLLTGEFSGVIRFSNPLGYPYIPGNWLTRALPYILLGKLLRDKKKKLEETKFWKYLIAFVVGGVLVVLELFILVWTKTLRYEAHMIGFAIMAVAVCGLAISIPLGTGNRVIHFDSAISGLIYILMNPIYYALAIFLGASHPDFVGLLGGIVAFLASAILAIILCGTLPGRVFFTNWEMRLAGAPTLEEVEIASDTEVPDEPEKPIDRGFIDPEDY
;
A
#
# COMPACT_ATOMS: atom_id res chain seq x y z
N MET A 1 -22.55 28.60 -22.22
CA MET A 1 -21.58 27.47 -22.29
C MET A 1 -21.44 26.96 -20.86
N SER A 2 -22.22 25.96 -20.51
CA SER A 2 -22.14 25.30 -19.20
C SER A 2 -20.97 24.33 -19.25
N GLU A 3 -19.86 24.66 -18.58
CA GLU A 3 -18.84 23.67 -18.25
C GLU A 3 -19.51 22.62 -17.35
N ASN A 4 -19.77 21.47 -17.94
CA ASN A 4 -20.10 20.27 -17.19
C ASN A 4 -18.90 19.95 -16.26
N ASN A 5 -18.96 20.44 -15.05
CA ASN A 5 -18.16 19.91 -13.95
C ASN A 5 -18.66 18.48 -13.67
N ASN A 6 -18.27 17.54 -14.51
CA ASN A 6 -18.30 16.14 -14.17
C ASN A 6 -17.30 15.94 -13.02
N VAL A 7 -17.73 16.21 -11.81
CA VAL A 7 -17.11 15.64 -10.62
C VAL A 7 -17.16 14.14 -10.84
N GLU A 8 -16.03 13.54 -11.25
CA GLU A 8 -15.91 12.08 -11.32
C GLU A 8 -16.35 11.55 -9.96
N MET A 9 -17.54 10.98 -9.89
CA MET A 9 -17.97 10.26 -8.68
C MET A 9 -16.84 9.29 -8.33
N ILE A 10 -16.17 9.54 -7.23
CA ILE A 10 -15.12 8.65 -6.72
C ILE A 10 -15.84 7.34 -6.44
N ASP A 11 -15.54 6.32 -7.24
CA ASP A 11 -16.09 4.98 -7.04
C ASP A 11 -15.70 4.49 -5.65
N PHE A 12 -16.58 4.65 -4.68
CA PHE A 12 -16.41 4.13 -3.33
C PHE A 12 -16.51 2.60 -3.37
N ASN A 13 -15.40 1.94 -3.12
CA ASN A 13 -15.34 0.49 -3.02
C ASN A 13 -14.65 0.07 -1.72
N CYS A 14 -14.65 -1.23 -1.41
CA CYS A 14 -14.08 -1.77 -0.18
C CYS A 14 -12.56 -1.60 -0.01
N THR A 15 -11.89 -0.85 -0.89
CA THR A 15 -10.41 -0.73 -0.85
C THR A 15 -9.88 0.01 0.38
N GLY A 16 -10.69 0.89 0.98
CA GLY A 16 -10.34 1.53 2.25
C GLY A 16 -10.18 0.49 3.36
N TYR A 17 -11.22 -0.30 3.60
CA TYR A 17 -11.18 -1.38 4.60
C TYR A 17 -10.07 -2.40 4.31
N LEU A 18 -9.87 -2.72 3.02
CA LEU A 18 -8.74 -3.58 2.64
C LEU A 18 -7.39 -2.97 3.08
N ARG A 19 -7.17 -1.66 2.93
CA ARG A 19 -5.91 -1.03 3.36
C ARG A 19 -5.66 -1.21 4.86
N LEU A 20 -6.68 -1.04 5.71
CA LEU A 20 -6.55 -1.26 7.15
C LEU A 20 -6.22 -2.72 7.47
N LEU A 21 -6.90 -3.67 6.81
CA LEU A 21 -6.62 -5.08 6.96
C LEU A 21 -5.19 -5.43 6.51
N LEU A 22 -4.74 -4.87 5.39
CA LEU A 22 -3.38 -5.08 4.90
C LEU A 22 -2.33 -4.54 5.87
N MET A 23 -2.61 -3.45 6.63
CA MET A 23 -1.70 -2.95 7.66
C MET A 23 -1.51 -3.98 8.78
N LEU A 24 -2.56 -4.68 9.19
CA LEU A 24 -2.46 -5.77 10.17
C LEU A 24 -1.56 -6.90 9.64
N PHE A 25 -1.75 -7.32 8.38
CA PHE A 25 -0.89 -8.34 7.77
C PHE A 25 0.56 -7.86 7.61
N ILE A 26 0.80 -6.59 7.33
CA ILE A 26 2.17 -6.03 7.31
C ILE A 26 2.80 -6.11 8.70
N CYS A 27 2.05 -5.83 9.77
CA CYS A 27 2.53 -6.01 11.13
C CYS A 27 2.92 -7.47 11.42
N PHE A 28 2.08 -8.44 11.02
CA PHE A 28 2.40 -9.85 11.18
C PHE A 28 3.64 -10.27 10.40
N TRP A 29 3.79 -9.78 9.19
CA TRP A 29 4.97 -10.04 8.39
C TRP A 29 6.24 -9.43 8.99
N ALA A 30 6.17 -8.19 9.47
CA ALA A 30 7.32 -7.43 9.98
C ALA A 30 7.75 -7.87 11.38
N PHE A 31 6.80 -8.06 12.30
CA PHE A 31 7.09 -8.24 13.72
C PHE A 31 6.71 -9.62 14.27
N GLY A 32 6.10 -10.47 13.45
CA GLY A 32 5.60 -11.77 13.85
C GLY A 32 4.13 -11.77 14.25
N CYS A 33 3.61 -12.95 14.44
CA CYS A 33 2.22 -13.26 14.79
C CYS A 33 2.24 -14.25 15.96
N PRO A 34 1.23 -14.26 16.84
CA PRO A 34 1.15 -15.20 17.96
C PRO A 34 0.84 -16.63 17.48
N GLU A 35 1.76 -17.20 16.73
CA GLU A 35 1.68 -18.57 16.24
C GLU A 35 3.10 -19.20 16.13
N PRO A 36 3.26 -20.46 16.52
CA PRO A 36 4.58 -21.08 16.64
C PRO A 36 5.18 -21.52 15.29
N THR A 37 4.38 -21.59 14.23
CA THR A 37 4.81 -22.20 12.95
C THR A 37 5.44 -21.21 11.98
N GLY A 38 5.25 -19.90 12.16
CA GLY A 38 5.69 -18.87 11.23
C GLY A 38 4.90 -18.83 9.91
N ILE A 39 3.88 -19.70 9.73
CA ILE A 39 3.10 -19.79 8.49
C ILE A 39 2.27 -18.52 8.25
N VAL A 40 1.57 -18.02 9.30
CA VAL A 40 0.76 -16.80 9.17
C VAL A 40 1.63 -15.61 8.85
N ARG A 41 2.80 -15.49 9.49
CA ARG A 41 3.80 -14.48 9.16
C ARG A 41 4.19 -14.54 7.69
N SER A 42 4.58 -15.72 7.22
CA SER A 42 4.99 -15.93 5.83
C SER A 42 3.87 -15.60 4.84
N ILE A 43 2.65 -16.13 5.07
CA ILE A 43 1.49 -15.83 4.21
C ILE A 43 1.20 -14.33 4.18
N SER A 44 1.37 -13.61 5.28
CA SER A 44 1.10 -12.17 5.38
C SER A 44 1.93 -11.30 4.43
N GLY A 45 3.00 -11.86 3.85
CA GLY A 45 3.85 -11.18 2.89
C GLY A 45 3.14 -10.67 1.62
N PHE A 46 1.94 -11.19 1.29
CA PHE A 46 1.12 -10.70 0.17
C PHE A 46 0.62 -9.26 0.35
N ALA A 47 0.57 -8.76 1.59
CA ALA A 47 0.00 -7.45 1.89
C ALA A 47 0.77 -6.29 1.23
N ILE A 48 2.09 -6.38 1.17
CA ILE A 48 2.94 -5.35 0.53
C ILE A 48 2.68 -5.27 -0.98
N PRO A 49 2.72 -6.39 -1.75
CA PRO A 49 2.25 -6.43 -3.13
C PRO A 49 0.85 -5.81 -3.33
N ALA A 50 -0.10 -6.14 -2.46
CA ALA A 50 -1.47 -5.62 -2.56
C ALA A 50 -1.53 -4.09 -2.45
N PHE A 51 -0.74 -3.48 -1.56
CA PHE A 51 -0.64 -2.02 -1.48
C PHE A 51 -0.10 -1.38 -2.75
N TYR A 52 0.93 -1.94 -3.36
CA TYR A 52 1.46 -1.45 -4.62
C TYR A 52 0.44 -1.59 -5.75
N ILE A 53 -0.29 -2.71 -5.82
CA ILE A 53 -1.37 -2.93 -6.79
C ILE A 53 -2.47 -1.87 -6.63
N LEU A 54 -2.96 -1.64 -5.40
CA LEU A 54 -3.97 -0.60 -5.15
C LEU A 54 -3.46 0.78 -5.56
N SER A 55 -2.20 1.10 -5.21
CA SER A 55 -1.60 2.38 -5.60
C SER A 55 -1.56 2.54 -7.12
N GLY A 56 -1.15 1.51 -7.84
CA GLY A 56 -1.12 1.50 -9.31
C GLY A 56 -2.52 1.60 -9.94
N PHE A 57 -3.50 0.90 -9.38
CA PHE A 57 -4.89 0.93 -9.85
C PHE A 57 -5.50 2.34 -9.82
N TYR A 58 -5.27 3.11 -8.75
CA TYR A 58 -5.84 4.46 -8.61
C TYR A 58 -5.04 5.55 -9.33
N VAL A 59 -3.73 5.38 -9.48
CA VAL A 59 -2.86 6.41 -10.07
C VAL A 59 -2.71 6.24 -11.58
N LEU A 60 -2.57 4.99 -12.06
CA LEU A 60 -2.24 4.72 -13.45
C LEU A 60 -3.49 4.61 -14.33
N ASP A 61 -4.07 5.75 -14.65
CA ASP A 61 -5.27 5.83 -15.48
C ASP A 61 -5.04 5.34 -16.90
N THR A 62 -6.15 5.11 -17.63
CA THR A 62 -6.12 4.61 -19.02
C THR A 62 -5.64 5.70 -19.96
N LYS A 63 -6.16 6.90 -19.84
CA LYS A 63 -5.76 8.06 -20.63
C LYS A 63 -4.38 8.57 -20.22
N ARG A 64 -3.52 8.84 -21.19
CA ARG A 64 -2.12 9.24 -20.94
C ARG A 64 -2.00 10.54 -20.17
N GLU A 65 -2.77 11.55 -20.54
CA GLU A 65 -2.70 12.88 -19.94
C GLU A 65 -3.11 12.84 -18.46
N GLU A 66 -4.23 12.19 -18.12
CA GLU A 66 -4.70 11.98 -16.77
C GLU A 66 -3.68 11.17 -15.96
N ARG A 67 -3.15 10.10 -16.54
CA ARG A 67 -2.13 9.25 -15.91
C ARG A 67 -0.87 10.05 -15.58
N MET A 68 -0.34 10.85 -16.52
CA MET A 68 0.84 11.68 -16.28
C MET A 68 0.59 12.71 -15.16
N ALA A 69 -0.56 13.37 -15.16
CA ALA A 69 -0.94 14.33 -14.13
C ALA A 69 -1.07 13.66 -12.76
N LYS A 70 -1.78 12.51 -12.67
CA LYS A 70 -1.92 11.73 -11.43
C LYS A 70 -0.57 11.19 -10.93
N THR A 71 0.28 10.71 -11.84
CA THR A 71 1.63 10.21 -11.48
C THR A 71 2.51 11.32 -10.94
N LEU A 72 2.52 12.50 -11.57
CA LEU A 72 3.32 13.65 -11.09
C LEU A 72 2.85 14.12 -9.71
N ARG A 73 1.53 14.21 -9.49
CA ARG A 73 0.96 14.51 -8.16
C ARG A 73 1.39 13.47 -7.12
N LYS A 74 1.34 12.19 -7.48
CA LYS A 74 1.77 11.09 -6.60
C LYS A 74 3.26 11.18 -6.27
N ILE A 75 4.12 11.50 -7.24
CA ILE A 75 5.57 11.71 -7.02
C ILE A 75 5.78 12.82 -5.99
N LYS A 76 5.19 14.01 -6.21
CA LYS A 76 5.33 15.15 -5.29
C LYS A 76 4.90 14.79 -3.87
N ARG A 77 3.73 14.18 -3.73
CA ARG A 77 3.18 13.74 -2.43
C ARG A 77 4.06 12.70 -1.75
N THR A 78 4.49 11.67 -2.50
CA THR A 78 5.32 10.60 -1.95
C THR A 78 6.71 11.11 -1.58
N ALA A 79 7.30 12.02 -2.37
CA ALA A 79 8.59 12.64 -2.06
C ALA A 79 8.55 13.46 -0.77
N LEU A 80 7.48 14.24 -0.59
CA LEU A 80 7.28 15.02 0.62
C LEU A 80 7.05 14.12 1.85
N CYS A 81 6.17 13.12 1.72
CA CYS A 81 5.96 12.12 2.77
C CYS A 81 7.27 11.41 3.13
N PHE A 82 8.05 10.99 2.13
CA PHE A 82 9.36 10.39 2.34
C PHE A 82 10.30 11.33 3.10
N GLY A 83 10.39 12.62 2.71
CA GLY A 83 11.24 13.59 3.37
C GLY A 83 10.87 13.80 4.85
N VAL A 84 9.58 13.94 5.16
CA VAL A 84 9.10 14.09 6.54
C VAL A 84 9.36 12.83 7.37
N VAL A 85 9.05 11.66 6.85
CA VAL A 85 9.26 10.38 7.53
C VAL A 85 10.75 10.07 7.70
N PHE A 86 11.56 10.38 6.68
CA PHE A 86 13.01 10.27 6.76
C PHE A 86 13.56 11.12 7.91
N LEU A 87 13.19 12.40 7.96
CA LEU A 87 13.62 13.29 9.03
C LEU A 87 13.18 12.80 10.40
N PHE A 88 11.93 12.36 10.53
CA PHE A 88 11.39 11.78 11.76
C PHE A 88 12.22 10.60 12.25
N TYR A 89 12.55 9.63 11.39
CA TYR A 89 13.35 8.48 11.78
C TYR A 89 14.81 8.82 12.06
N VAL A 90 15.40 9.77 11.32
CA VAL A 90 16.76 10.25 11.63
C VAL A 90 16.80 10.87 13.02
N LEU A 91 15.86 11.77 13.34
CA LEU A 91 15.78 12.41 14.65
C LEU A 91 15.52 11.38 15.77
N LEU A 92 14.67 10.40 15.54
CA LEU A 92 14.40 9.32 16.49
C LEU A 92 15.66 8.48 16.77
N ASN A 93 16.39 8.07 15.74
CA ASN A 93 17.64 7.30 15.91
C ASN A 93 18.73 8.10 16.59
N VAL A 94 18.87 9.39 16.25
CA VAL A 94 19.81 10.30 16.91
C VAL A 94 19.45 10.48 18.39
N GLY A 95 18.17 10.69 18.70
CA GLY A 95 17.68 10.76 20.08
C GLY A 95 17.98 9.49 20.88
N LEU A 96 17.74 8.33 20.31
CA LEU A 96 18.05 7.04 20.94
C LEU A 96 19.55 6.83 21.11
N MET A 97 20.39 7.27 20.17
CA MET A 97 21.84 7.23 20.29
C MET A 97 22.32 7.99 21.54
N PHE A 98 21.75 9.17 21.80
CA PHE A 98 22.08 9.96 22.99
C PHE A 98 21.54 9.34 24.29
N LEU A 99 20.35 8.71 24.24
CA LEU A 99 19.71 8.15 25.43
C LEU A 99 20.29 6.80 25.85
N THR A 100 20.64 5.94 24.88
CA THR A 100 21.03 4.56 25.16
C THR A 100 22.52 4.30 25.01
N HIS A 101 23.26 5.18 24.37
CA HIS A 101 24.68 5.03 24.00
C HIS A 101 25.02 3.71 23.26
N THR A 102 23.99 2.99 22.78
CA THR A 102 24.13 1.65 22.16
C THR A 102 24.16 1.70 20.65
N ILE A 103 23.75 2.82 20.04
CA ILE A 103 23.62 2.96 18.57
C ILE A 103 24.82 3.74 18.06
N THR A 104 25.63 3.12 17.22
CA THR A 104 26.71 3.78 16.46
C THR A 104 26.26 3.94 15.00
N ILE A 105 26.15 5.18 14.55
CA ILE A 105 25.83 5.49 13.16
C ILE A 105 27.13 5.64 12.38
N THR A 106 27.49 4.66 11.56
CA THR A 106 28.70 4.69 10.74
C THR A 106 28.33 5.00 9.29
N PHE A 107 28.73 6.17 8.81
CA PHE A 107 28.50 6.55 7.42
C PHE A 107 29.61 6.00 6.50
N SER A 108 29.23 5.13 5.57
CA SER A 108 30.14 4.59 4.56
C SER A 108 29.57 4.80 3.15
N LYS A 109 30.46 4.83 2.13
CA LYS A 109 30.04 4.90 0.72
C LYS A 109 29.13 3.73 0.34
N ARG A 110 29.40 2.54 0.87
CA ARG A 110 28.58 1.34 0.66
C ARG A 110 27.19 1.48 1.28
N MET A 111 27.09 2.05 2.47
CA MET A 111 25.81 2.33 3.12
C MET A 111 24.97 3.31 2.31
N LEU A 112 25.57 4.39 1.80
CA LEU A 112 24.88 5.35 0.94
C LEU A 112 24.40 4.69 -0.35
N PHE A 113 25.22 3.87 -1.00
CA PHE A 113 24.82 3.10 -2.19
C PHE A 113 23.64 2.16 -1.88
N ASN A 114 23.72 1.40 -0.79
CA ASN A 114 22.65 0.49 -0.37
C ASN A 114 21.34 1.24 -0.11
N PHE A 115 21.41 2.40 0.54
CA PHE A 115 20.23 3.21 0.81
C PHE A 115 19.63 3.82 -0.48
N VAL A 116 20.46 4.45 -1.31
CA VAL A 116 19.96 5.17 -2.50
C VAL A 116 19.55 4.21 -3.62
N VAL A 117 20.33 3.14 -3.86
CA VAL A 117 20.11 2.25 -5.01
C VAL A 117 19.26 1.05 -4.65
N LEU A 118 19.57 0.41 -3.50
CA LEU A 118 18.91 -0.84 -3.10
C LEU A 118 17.72 -0.64 -2.14
N ASN A 119 17.45 0.62 -1.72
CA ASN A 119 16.40 0.93 -0.74
C ASN A 119 16.59 0.27 0.64
N LEU A 120 17.83 0.00 1.04
CA LEU A 120 18.13 -0.57 2.33
C LEU A 120 18.32 0.56 3.35
N TRP A 121 17.44 0.61 4.34
CA TRP A 121 17.53 1.59 5.41
C TRP A 121 18.75 1.32 6.30
N PRO A 122 19.60 2.33 6.55
CA PRO A 122 20.88 2.10 7.23
C PRO A 122 20.83 2.24 8.75
N LEU A 123 19.72 2.70 9.31
CA LEU A 123 19.58 2.95 10.74
C LEU A 123 18.73 1.88 11.41
N PRO A 124 18.92 1.61 12.72
CA PRO A 124 18.22 0.54 13.43
C PRO A 124 16.71 0.67 13.41
N ILE A 125 16.18 1.89 13.59
CA ILE A 125 14.74 2.12 13.60
C ILE A 125 14.33 2.83 12.32
N GLY A 126 13.23 2.38 11.71
CA GLY A 126 12.69 2.98 10.49
C GLY A 126 12.90 2.12 9.24
N ASP A 127 13.21 0.85 9.41
CA ASP A 127 13.39 -0.08 8.29
C ASP A 127 12.22 -0.06 7.29
N ASN A 128 11.00 0.17 7.77
CA ASN A 128 9.81 0.28 6.93
C ASN A 128 9.81 1.45 5.93
N ILE A 129 10.70 2.44 6.05
CA ILE A 129 10.79 3.60 5.12
C ILE A 129 11.10 3.17 3.67
N TRP A 130 11.74 2.00 3.49
CA TRP A 130 12.08 1.47 2.18
C TRP A 130 10.86 1.36 1.25
N PHE A 131 9.68 1.07 1.80
CA PHE A 131 8.44 0.95 1.02
C PHE A 131 8.04 2.27 0.36
N ILE A 132 8.11 3.40 1.10
CA ILE A 132 7.78 4.74 0.60
C ILE A 132 8.80 5.15 -0.45
N GLN A 133 10.08 4.90 -0.20
CA GLN A 133 11.18 5.19 -1.12
C GLN A 133 11.05 4.37 -2.42
N ALA A 134 10.75 3.07 -2.30
CA ALA A 134 10.54 2.20 -3.44
C ALA A 134 9.35 2.65 -4.30
N MET A 135 8.25 3.08 -3.65
CA MET A 135 7.09 3.65 -4.33
C MET A 135 7.46 4.93 -5.10
N LEU A 136 8.25 5.82 -4.48
CA LEU A 136 8.70 7.05 -5.10
C LEU A 136 9.50 6.77 -6.38
N TYR A 137 10.48 5.88 -6.29
CA TYR A 137 11.32 5.52 -7.43
C TYR A 137 10.53 4.84 -8.56
N ALA A 138 9.62 3.93 -8.22
CA ALA A 138 8.77 3.29 -9.20
C ALA A 138 7.91 4.30 -9.96
N TYR A 139 7.32 5.29 -9.28
CA TYR A 139 6.54 6.34 -9.96
C TYR A 139 7.40 7.29 -10.79
N ILE A 140 8.62 7.60 -10.38
CA ILE A 140 9.57 8.37 -11.21
C ILE A 140 9.87 7.60 -12.51
N VAL A 141 10.15 6.29 -12.42
CA VAL A 141 10.40 5.45 -13.59
C VAL A 141 9.16 5.40 -14.50
N ILE A 142 7.97 5.19 -13.94
CA ILE A 142 6.72 5.17 -14.69
C ILE A 142 6.49 6.51 -15.40
N PHE A 143 6.72 7.64 -14.72
CA PHE A 143 6.60 8.96 -15.33
C PHE A 143 7.56 9.15 -16.53
N ILE A 144 8.82 8.70 -16.38
CA ILE A 144 9.80 8.72 -17.46
C ILE A 144 9.35 7.84 -18.64
N LEU A 145 8.91 6.60 -18.37
CA LEU A 145 8.39 5.69 -19.39
C LEU A 145 7.19 6.28 -20.12
N ASP A 146 6.31 6.97 -19.41
CA ASP A 146 5.14 7.62 -20.01
C ASP A 146 5.53 8.84 -20.85
N LYS A 147 6.48 9.65 -20.38
CA LYS A 147 7.06 10.77 -21.13
C LYS A 147 7.70 10.30 -22.44
N LEU A 148 8.41 9.17 -22.41
CA LEU A 148 9.02 8.53 -23.56
C LEU A 148 8.04 7.72 -24.42
N LYS A 149 6.74 7.72 -24.09
CA LYS A 149 5.68 6.93 -24.77
C LYS A 149 5.91 5.41 -24.72
N LEU A 150 6.75 4.92 -23.80
CA LEU A 150 7.07 3.49 -23.64
C LEU A 150 6.01 2.73 -22.83
N MET A 151 5.10 3.41 -22.15
CA MET A 151 4.02 2.78 -21.40
C MET A 151 3.06 1.91 -22.26
N LYS A 152 3.07 2.04 -23.58
CA LYS A 152 2.36 1.12 -24.46
C LYS A 152 2.87 -0.34 -24.35
N PHE A 153 4.12 -0.53 -23.94
CA PHE A 153 4.75 -1.83 -23.78
C PHE A 153 4.72 -2.33 -22.32
N TYR A 154 3.97 -1.67 -21.41
CA TYR A 154 4.00 -1.99 -19.98
C TYR A 154 3.71 -3.47 -19.67
N ARG A 155 2.90 -4.16 -20.50
CA ARG A 155 2.60 -5.59 -20.30
C ARG A 155 3.83 -6.48 -20.53
N ILE A 156 4.64 -6.16 -21.53
CA ILE A 156 5.89 -6.86 -21.79
C ILE A 156 6.87 -6.57 -20.67
N LEU A 157 7.00 -5.30 -20.28
CA LEU A 157 7.84 -4.88 -19.16
C LEU A 157 7.42 -5.60 -17.86
N LEU A 158 6.12 -5.72 -17.60
CA LEU A 158 5.58 -6.44 -16.45
C LEU A 158 6.06 -7.90 -16.40
N ILE A 159 5.97 -8.62 -17.53
CA ILE A 159 6.44 -10.01 -17.63
C ILE A 159 7.95 -10.10 -17.36
N ILE A 160 8.74 -9.23 -18.00
CA ILE A 160 10.20 -9.17 -17.80
C ILE A 160 10.55 -8.93 -16.33
N LEU A 161 9.87 -7.98 -15.68
CA LEU A 161 10.09 -7.66 -14.27
C LEU A 161 9.71 -8.81 -13.34
N PHE A 162 8.61 -9.53 -13.61
CA PHE A 162 8.25 -10.70 -12.82
C PHE A 162 9.25 -11.84 -12.97
N VAL A 163 9.71 -12.12 -14.21
CA VAL A 163 10.77 -13.11 -14.45
C VAL A 163 12.05 -12.69 -13.74
N PHE A 164 12.46 -11.43 -13.86
CA PHE A 164 13.64 -10.90 -13.18
C PHE A 164 13.52 -11.01 -11.66
N MET A 165 12.36 -10.67 -11.10
CA MET A 165 12.07 -10.80 -9.67
C MET A 165 12.22 -12.25 -9.18
N LEU A 166 11.71 -13.22 -9.94
CA LEU A 166 11.84 -14.65 -9.58
C LEU A 166 13.28 -15.14 -9.68
N LEU A 167 14.01 -14.76 -10.75
CA LEU A 167 15.39 -15.17 -10.93
C LEU A 167 16.36 -14.57 -9.90
N THR A 168 16.10 -13.34 -9.44
CA THR A 168 16.98 -12.64 -8.51
C THR A 168 16.51 -12.71 -7.05
N GLY A 169 15.28 -13.16 -6.80
CA GLY A 169 14.65 -13.31 -5.50
C GLY A 169 14.91 -14.65 -4.84
N GLU A 170 13.89 -15.19 -4.16
CA GLU A 170 13.99 -16.41 -3.34
C GLU A 170 14.43 -17.64 -4.15
N PHE A 171 13.98 -17.74 -5.40
CA PHE A 171 14.33 -18.87 -6.27
C PHE A 171 15.74 -18.81 -6.84
N SER A 172 16.48 -17.71 -6.66
CA SER A 172 17.86 -17.58 -7.15
C SER A 172 18.77 -18.69 -6.63
N GLY A 173 18.58 -19.11 -5.38
CA GLY A 173 19.32 -20.23 -4.77
C GLY A 173 18.96 -21.58 -5.38
N VAL A 174 17.69 -21.83 -5.68
CA VAL A 174 17.20 -23.07 -6.30
C VAL A 174 17.69 -23.19 -7.74
N ILE A 175 17.61 -22.09 -8.50
CA ILE A 175 18.00 -22.04 -9.92
C ILE A 175 19.51 -21.89 -10.07
N ARG A 176 20.25 -21.66 -8.96
CA ARG A 176 21.69 -21.39 -8.95
C ARG A 176 22.08 -20.18 -9.82
N PHE A 177 21.20 -19.20 -9.89
CA PHE A 177 21.46 -17.97 -10.64
C PHE A 177 22.47 -17.11 -9.90
N SER A 178 23.66 -16.91 -10.50
CA SER A 178 24.66 -15.98 -9.95
C SER A 178 24.32 -14.55 -10.35
N ASN A 179 24.10 -13.71 -9.34
CA ASN A 179 23.79 -12.32 -9.54
C ASN A 179 25.02 -11.54 -10.05
N PRO A 180 24.94 -10.89 -11.23
CA PRO A 180 26.06 -10.15 -11.81
C PRO A 180 26.54 -8.94 -10.94
N LEU A 181 25.72 -8.50 -9.96
CA LEU A 181 26.08 -7.45 -9.02
C LEU A 181 26.90 -7.95 -7.82
N GLY A 182 27.27 -9.23 -7.79
CA GLY A 182 28.05 -9.83 -6.69
C GLY A 182 27.29 -9.96 -5.37
N TYR A 183 25.99 -9.68 -5.35
CA TYR A 183 25.14 -9.93 -4.20
C TYR A 183 24.54 -11.33 -4.31
N PRO A 184 24.56 -12.13 -3.24
CA PRO A 184 23.95 -13.47 -3.25
C PRO A 184 22.43 -13.41 -3.46
N TYR A 185 21.83 -12.23 -3.30
CA TYR A 185 20.40 -11.98 -3.33
C TYR A 185 20.10 -10.50 -3.54
N ILE A 186 19.13 -10.16 -4.37
CA ILE A 186 18.61 -8.79 -4.49
C ILE A 186 17.35 -8.69 -3.63
N PRO A 187 17.39 -7.93 -2.52
CA PRO A 187 16.23 -7.76 -1.66
C PRO A 187 15.08 -7.06 -2.41
N GLY A 188 13.88 -7.19 -1.88
CA GLY A 188 12.71 -6.50 -2.41
C GLY A 188 12.91 -4.99 -2.41
N ASN A 189 13.03 -4.39 -3.58
CA ASN A 189 13.26 -2.97 -3.78
C ASN A 189 12.29 -2.36 -4.81
N TRP A 190 12.56 -1.13 -5.23
CA TRP A 190 11.74 -0.43 -6.20
C TRP A 190 11.62 -1.16 -7.55
N LEU A 191 12.67 -1.84 -8.01
CA LEU A 191 12.70 -2.53 -9.31
C LEU A 191 12.05 -3.92 -9.22
N THR A 192 12.37 -4.68 -8.16
CA THR A 192 11.93 -6.08 -8.02
C THR A 192 10.58 -6.22 -7.33
N ARG A 193 10.10 -5.19 -6.62
CA ARG A 193 8.85 -5.27 -5.87
C ARG A 193 7.88 -4.15 -6.20
N ALA A 194 8.25 -2.87 -6.07
CA ALA A 194 7.30 -1.79 -6.25
C ALA A 194 6.85 -1.66 -7.71
N LEU A 195 7.78 -1.58 -8.65
CA LEU A 195 7.47 -1.35 -10.07
C LEU A 195 6.59 -2.44 -10.68
N PRO A 196 6.87 -3.75 -10.55
CA PRO A 196 6.04 -4.79 -11.15
C PRO A 196 4.62 -4.80 -10.57
N TYR A 197 4.45 -4.62 -9.27
CA TYR A 197 3.13 -4.64 -8.66
C TYR A 197 2.32 -3.35 -8.93
N ILE A 198 2.96 -2.19 -9.06
CA ILE A 198 2.29 -0.96 -9.50
C ILE A 198 1.81 -1.11 -10.96
N LEU A 199 2.62 -1.69 -11.85
CA LEU A 199 2.21 -1.99 -13.22
C LEU A 199 1.11 -3.06 -13.29
N LEU A 200 1.10 -4.03 -12.37
CA LEU A 200 0.02 -4.99 -12.23
C LEU A 200 -1.28 -4.29 -11.80
N GLY A 201 -1.19 -3.27 -10.94
CA GLY A 201 -2.31 -2.40 -10.60
C GLY A 201 -2.90 -1.69 -11.83
N LYS A 202 -2.04 -1.19 -12.74
CA LYS A 202 -2.49 -0.66 -14.03
C LYS A 202 -3.21 -1.73 -14.87
N LEU A 203 -2.71 -2.95 -14.92
CA LEU A 203 -3.37 -4.04 -15.63
C LEU A 203 -4.77 -4.32 -15.07
N LEU A 204 -4.95 -4.26 -13.76
CA LEU A 204 -6.27 -4.37 -13.12
C LEU A 204 -7.16 -3.18 -13.48
N ARG A 205 -6.61 -1.95 -13.51
CA ARG A 205 -7.37 -0.75 -13.94
C ARG A 205 -7.88 -0.89 -15.38
N ASP A 206 -7.04 -1.35 -16.28
CA ASP A 206 -7.42 -1.58 -17.70
C ASP A 206 -8.50 -2.68 -17.85
N LYS A 207 -8.65 -3.55 -16.84
CA LYS A 207 -9.63 -4.63 -16.79
C LYS A 207 -10.74 -4.42 -15.77
N LYS A 208 -10.95 -3.19 -15.27
CA LYS A 208 -11.90 -2.86 -14.19
C LYS A 208 -13.27 -3.48 -14.44
N LYS A 209 -13.89 -3.29 -15.62
CA LYS A 209 -15.19 -3.85 -15.95
C LYS A 209 -15.26 -5.38 -15.78
N LYS A 210 -14.22 -6.09 -16.23
CA LYS A 210 -14.14 -7.56 -16.07
C LYS A 210 -14.01 -7.97 -14.60
N LEU A 211 -13.33 -7.16 -13.78
CA LEU A 211 -13.22 -7.43 -12.35
C LEU A 211 -14.58 -7.30 -11.67
N GLU A 212 -15.34 -6.26 -11.98
CA GLU A 212 -16.68 -6.02 -11.43
C GLU A 212 -17.69 -7.10 -11.83
N GLU A 213 -17.56 -7.69 -13.02
CA GLU A 213 -18.38 -8.80 -13.50
C GLU A 213 -17.96 -10.17 -12.90
N THR A 214 -16.79 -10.23 -12.24
CA THR A 214 -16.25 -11.48 -11.72
C THR A 214 -16.91 -11.83 -10.40
N LYS A 215 -17.45 -13.06 -10.29
CA LYS A 215 -18.13 -13.55 -9.09
C LYS A 215 -17.17 -13.63 -7.90
N PHE A 216 -17.63 -13.24 -6.73
CA PHE A 216 -16.90 -13.22 -5.45
C PHE A 216 -16.10 -14.50 -5.17
N TRP A 217 -16.73 -15.67 -5.34
CA TRP A 217 -16.09 -16.95 -5.01
C TRP A 217 -14.84 -17.26 -5.83
N LYS A 218 -14.71 -16.69 -7.05
CA LYS A 218 -13.50 -16.83 -7.88
C LYS A 218 -12.29 -16.13 -7.25
N TYR A 219 -12.51 -14.98 -6.64
CA TYR A 219 -11.46 -14.29 -5.86
C TYR A 219 -11.07 -15.07 -4.63
N LEU A 220 -12.06 -15.65 -3.92
CA LEU A 220 -11.79 -16.47 -2.74
C LEU A 220 -10.97 -17.72 -3.11
N ILE A 221 -11.34 -18.42 -4.18
CA ILE A 221 -10.55 -19.57 -4.68
C ILE A 221 -9.15 -19.12 -5.06
N ALA A 222 -9.00 -18.03 -5.81
CA ALA A 222 -7.68 -17.54 -6.19
C ALA A 222 -6.82 -17.18 -4.96
N PHE A 223 -7.42 -16.60 -3.93
CA PHE A 223 -6.74 -16.31 -2.68
C PHE A 223 -6.26 -17.58 -1.97
N VAL A 224 -7.13 -18.59 -1.83
CA VAL A 224 -6.77 -19.87 -1.21
C VAL A 224 -5.70 -20.59 -2.02
N VAL A 225 -5.83 -20.66 -3.35
CA VAL A 225 -4.82 -21.25 -4.24
C VAL A 225 -3.48 -20.52 -4.10
N GLY A 226 -3.48 -19.20 -4.04
CA GLY A 226 -2.28 -18.41 -3.78
C GLY A 226 -1.64 -18.73 -2.43
N GLY A 227 -2.44 -18.88 -1.37
CA GLY A 227 -1.98 -19.27 -0.05
C GLY A 227 -1.36 -20.68 -0.02
N VAL A 228 -2.02 -21.66 -0.65
CA VAL A 228 -1.46 -23.01 -0.80
C VAL A 228 -0.15 -22.98 -1.57
N LEU A 229 -0.07 -22.18 -2.63
CA LEU A 229 1.16 -22.03 -3.40
C LEU A 229 2.29 -21.43 -2.55
N VAL A 230 2.02 -20.42 -1.73
CA VAL A 230 3.02 -19.86 -0.78
C VAL A 230 3.55 -20.93 0.14
N VAL A 231 2.68 -21.79 0.71
CA VAL A 231 3.12 -22.88 1.61
C VAL A 231 3.98 -23.89 0.86
N LEU A 232 3.63 -24.24 -0.39
CA LEU A 232 4.43 -25.12 -1.23
C LEU A 232 5.79 -24.49 -1.60
N GLU A 233 5.82 -23.23 -1.96
CA GLU A 233 7.03 -22.48 -2.24
C GLU A 233 7.96 -22.45 -1.00
N LEU A 234 7.41 -22.17 0.19
CA LEU A 234 8.12 -22.23 1.45
C LEU A 234 8.71 -23.61 1.71
N PHE A 235 7.92 -24.66 1.53
CA PHE A 235 8.37 -26.03 1.72
C PHE A 235 9.58 -26.34 0.80
N ILE A 236 9.52 -25.97 -0.47
CA ILE A 236 10.62 -26.16 -1.43
C ILE A 236 11.86 -25.38 -0.98
N LEU A 237 11.70 -24.10 -0.59
CA LEU A 237 12.81 -23.25 -0.19
C LEU A 237 13.48 -23.71 1.11
N VAL A 238 12.69 -24.20 2.08
CA VAL A 238 13.21 -24.79 3.32
C VAL A 238 13.92 -26.10 3.02
N TRP A 239 13.34 -26.99 2.21
CA TRP A 239 13.92 -28.27 1.85
C TRP A 239 15.25 -28.11 1.10
N THR A 240 15.33 -27.16 0.18
CA THR A 240 16.54 -26.84 -0.56
C THR A 240 17.55 -25.99 0.22
N LYS A 241 17.20 -25.58 1.45
CA LYS A 241 18.00 -24.68 2.31
C LYS A 241 18.34 -23.35 1.63
N THR A 242 17.43 -22.85 0.79
CA THR A 242 17.61 -21.61 0.03
C THR A 242 16.69 -20.49 0.49
N LEU A 243 15.84 -20.73 1.49
CA LEU A 243 14.98 -19.73 2.10
C LEU A 243 15.81 -18.58 2.69
N ARG A 244 15.44 -17.35 2.39
CA ARG A 244 16.13 -16.14 2.87
C ARG A 244 15.19 -15.17 3.56
N TYR A 245 14.44 -14.37 2.80
CA TYR A 245 13.64 -13.26 3.34
C TYR A 245 12.16 -13.34 3.02
N GLU A 246 11.67 -14.39 2.39
CA GLU A 246 10.26 -14.62 2.06
C GLU A 246 9.62 -13.43 1.28
N ALA A 247 10.41 -12.78 0.41
CA ALA A 247 10.01 -11.51 -0.19
C ALA A 247 9.35 -11.66 -1.57
N HIS A 248 9.68 -12.72 -2.32
CA HIS A 248 9.36 -12.86 -3.74
C HIS A 248 8.78 -14.24 -4.06
N MET A 249 7.51 -14.45 -3.69
CA MET A 249 6.77 -15.66 -3.97
C MET A 249 5.69 -15.43 -5.02
N ILE A 250 5.46 -16.40 -5.89
CA ILE A 250 4.41 -16.33 -6.92
C ILE A 250 3.04 -16.28 -6.25
N GLY A 251 2.87 -17.08 -5.17
CA GLY A 251 1.64 -17.11 -4.40
C GLY A 251 1.23 -15.73 -3.88
N PHE A 252 2.18 -14.87 -3.48
CA PHE A 252 1.87 -13.50 -3.05
C PHE A 252 1.24 -12.66 -4.16
N ALA A 253 1.71 -12.80 -5.41
CA ALA A 253 1.12 -12.06 -6.52
C ALA A 253 -0.33 -12.49 -6.75
N ILE A 254 -0.62 -13.78 -6.68
CA ILE A 254 -1.97 -14.33 -6.85
C ILE A 254 -2.89 -13.85 -5.73
N MET A 255 -2.45 -13.98 -4.46
CA MET A 255 -3.22 -13.51 -3.30
C MET A 255 -3.50 -12.01 -3.38
N ALA A 256 -2.47 -11.21 -3.70
CA ALA A 256 -2.59 -9.76 -3.79
C ALA A 256 -3.58 -9.34 -4.90
N VAL A 257 -3.52 -9.97 -6.08
CA VAL A 257 -4.49 -9.74 -7.17
C VAL A 257 -5.89 -10.14 -6.74
N ALA A 258 -6.03 -11.27 -6.04
CA ALA A 258 -7.33 -11.76 -5.59
C ALA A 258 -8.00 -10.80 -4.60
N VAL A 259 -7.29 -10.35 -3.55
CA VAL A 259 -7.87 -9.43 -2.55
C VAL A 259 -8.13 -8.04 -3.12
N CYS A 260 -7.23 -7.53 -3.99
CA CYS A 260 -7.45 -6.25 -4.67
C CYS A 260 -8.63 -6.32 -5.63
N GLY A 261 -8.71 -7.38 -6.43
CA GLY A 261 -9.83 -7.61 -7.36
C GLY A 261 -11.16 -7.70 -6.63
N LEU A 262 -11.20 -8.43 -5.52
CA LEU A 262 -12.37 -8.54 -4.67
C LEU A 262 -12.80 -7.18 -4.11
N ALA A 263 -11.87 -6.42 -3.52
CA ALA A 263 -12.19 -5.13 -2.92
C ALA A 263 -12.62 -4.07 -3.96
N ILE A 264 -12.09 -4.14 -5.18
CA ILE A 264 -12.48 -3.28 -6.30
C ILE A 264 -13.87 -3.63 -6.82
N SER A 265 -14.25 -4.92 -6.79
CA SER A 265 -15.52 -5.41 -7.33
C SER A 265 -16.72 -5.15 -6.41
N ILE A 266 -16.51 -4.83 -5.13
CA ILE A 266 -17.58 -4.57 -4.16
C ILE A 266 -17.83 -3.07 -4.06
N PRO A 267 -18.92 -2.53 -4.63
CA PRO A 267 -19.28 -1.14 -4.46
C PRO A 267 -19.73 -0.87 -3.02
N LEU A 268 -19.24 0.22 -2.44
CA LEU A 268 -19.76 0.76 -1.17
C LEU A 268 -20.68 1.94 -1.49
N GLY A 269 -21.82 2.03 -0.80
CA GLY A 269 -22.72 3.16 -0.94
C GLY A 269 -22.06 4.50 -0.56
N THR A 270 -22.50 5.58 -1.17
CA THR A 270 -21.93 6.92 -1.12
C THR A 270 -21.94 7.63 0.25
N GLY A 271 -22.44 6.98 1.32
CA GLY A 271 -22.66 7.60 2.63
C GLY A 271 -21.57 7.39 3.69
N ASN A 272 -20.46 6.74 3.40
CA ASN A 272 -19.53 6.31 4.44
C ASN A 272 -18.34 7.29 4.61
N ARG A 273 -18.47 8.24 5.54
CA ARG A 273 -17.39 9.18 5.93
C ARG A 273 -16.09 8.50 6.37
N VAL A 274 -16.14 7.24 6.79
CA VAL A 274 -14.99 6.43 7.21
C VAL A 274 -13.96 6.25 6.09
N ILE A 275 -14.39 6.26 4.82
CA ILE A 275 -13.54 5.93 3.67
C ILE A 275 -12.45 6.99 3.43
N HIS A 276 -12.71 8.26 3.71
CA HIS A 276 -11.73 9.34 3.55
C HIS A 276 -10.62 9.32 4.61
N PHE A 277 -10.91 8.80 5.79
CA PHE A 277 -9.93 8.61 6.87
C PHE A 277 -8.93 7.48 6.59
N ASP A 278 -9.29 6.48 5.82
CA ASP A 278 -8.53 5.24 5.65
C ASP A 278 -7.12 5.44 5.09
N SER A 279 -6.95 6.35 4.15
CA SER A 279 -5.67 6.59 3.49
C SER A 279 -4.65 7.23 4.43
N ALA A 280 -5.08 8.20 5.23
CA ALA A 280 -4.23 8.88 6.21
C ALA A 280 -3.95 7.96 7.41
N ILE A 281 -4.99 7.29 7.94
CA ILE A 281 -4.86 6.37 9.06
C ILE A 281 -3.92 5.22 8.73
N SER A 282 -4.10 4.55 7.59
CA SER A 282 -3.24 3.44 7.18
C SER A 282 -1.78 3.88 6.98
N GLY A 283 -1.54 5.07 6.43
CA GLY A 283 -0.21 5.63 6.29
C GLY A 283 0.45 5.93 7.64
N LEU A 284 -0.30 6.51 8.59
CA LEU A 284 0.18 6.77 9.94
C LEU A 284 0.45 5.48 10.73
N ILE A 285 -0.43 4.48 10.64
CA ILE A 285 -0.18 3.16 11.24
C ILE A 285 1.15 2.62 10.73
N TYR A 286 1.37 2.65 9.41
CA TYR A 286 2.61 2.17 8.80
C TYR A 286 3.86 2.87 9.35
N ILE A 287 3.79 4.19 9.54
CA ILE A 287 4.91 4.99 10.07
C ILE A 287 5.11 4.71 11.56
N LEU A 288 4.05 4.65 12.34
CA LEU A 288 4.12 4.59 13.80
C LEU A 288 4.38 3.17 14.35
N MET A 289 3.98 2.11 13.63
CA MET A 289 4.11 0.74 14.13
C MET A 289 5.56 0.33 14.44
N ASN A 290 6.52 0.80 13.63
CA ASN A 290 7.93 0.44 13.80
C ASN A 290 8.53 1.06 15.08
N PRO A 291 8.47 2.39 15.33
CA PRO A 291 8.97 2.95 16.59
C PRO A 291 8.22 2.44 17.82
N ILE A 292 6.91 2.15 17.75
CA ILE A 292 6.16 1.58 18.87
C ILE A 292 6.64 0.16 19.16
N TYR A 293 6.84 -0.69 18.14
CA TYR A 293 7.38 -2.02 18.34
C TYR A 293 8.77 -1.99 18.96
N TYR A 294 9.66 -1.11 18.47
CA TYR A 294 10.99 -0.96 19.04
C TYR A 294 10.96 -0.44 20.48
N ALA A 295 10.06 0.49 20.80
CA ALA A 295 9.85 0.93 22.17
C ALA A 295 9.43 -0.25 23.09
N LEU A 296 8.47 -1.06 22.65
CA LEU A 296 8.08 -2.27 23.36
C LEU A 296 9.27 -3.24 23.55
N ALA A 297 10.07 -3.44 22.51
CA ALA A 297 11.24 -4.32 22.57
C ALA A 297 12.31 -3.80 23.54
N ILE A 298 12.54 -2.50 23.60
CA ILE A 298 13.51 -1.89 24.51
C ILE A 298 13.02 -1.96 25.96
N PHE A 299 11.76 -1.60 26.21
CA PHE A 299 11.25 -1.49 27.58
C PHE A 299 10.80 -2.83 28.19
N LEU A 300 10.27 -3.73 27.38
CA LEU A 300 9.69 -5.01 27.84
C LEU A 300 10.47 -6.23 27.35
N GLY A 301 11.29 -6.10 26.30
CA GLY A 301 11.94 -7.24 25.66
C GLY A 301 12.90 -7.99 26.58
N ALA A 302 13.59 -7.30 27.48
CA ALA A 302 14.50 -7.92 28.44
C ALA A 302 13.77 -8.71 29.55
N SER A 303 12.60 -8.22 30.00
CA SER A 303 11.82 -8.85 31.08
C SER A 303 10.75 -9.82 30.58
N HIS A 304 10.22 -9.58 29.37
CA HIS A 304 9.13 -10.36 28.79
C HIS A 304 9.37 -10.66 27.28
N PRO A 305 10.44 -11.40 26.93
CA PRO A 305 10.78 -11.64 25.52
C PRO A 305 9.68 -12.38 24.74
N ASP A 306 9.01 -13.34 25.39
CA ASP A 306 7.93 -14.11 24.77
C ASP A 306 6.71 -13.23 24.47
N PHE A 307 6.39 -12.29 25.35
CA PHE A 307 5.30 -11.32 25.11
C PHE A 307 5.60 -10.45 23.90
N VAL A 308 6.80 -9.89 23.82
CA VAL A 308 7.20 -9.03 22.69
C VAL A 308 7.27 -9.84 21.40
N GLY A 309 7.79 -11.07 21.45
CA GLY A 309 7.87 -11.96 20.28
C GLY A 309 6.50 -12.40 19.76
N LEU A 310 5.56 -12.73 20.65
CA LEU A 310 4.24 -13.24 20.27
C LEU A 310 3.21 -12.13 20.00
N LEU A 311 3.14 -11.13 20.89
CA LEU A 311 2.08 -10.13 20.88
C LEU A 311 2.55 -8.74 20.47
N GLY A 312 3.86 -8.50 20.45
CA GLY A 312 4.42 -7.16 20.17
C GLY A 312 3.93 -6.55 18.86
N GLY A 313 3.78 -7.36 17.80
CA GLY A 313 3.23 -6.90 16.51
C GLY A 313 1.78 -6.43 16.63
N ILE A 314 0.92 -7.19 17.32
CA ILE A 314 -0.49 -6.82 17.52
C ILE A 314 -0.60 -5.55 18.38
N VAL A 315 0.17 -5.48 19.46
CA VAL A 315 0.18 -4.31 20.35
C VAL A 315 0.68 -3.07 19.61
N ALA A 316 1.74 -3.21 18.80
CA ALA A 316 2.24 -2.13 17.95
C ALA A 316 1.21 -1.67 16.92
N PHE A 317 0.47 -2.59 16.30
CA PHE A 317 -0.61 -2.25 15.37
C PHE A 317 -1.75 -1.50 16.07
N LEU A 318 -2.26 -2.04 17.18
CA LEU A 318 -3.39 -1.42 17.92
C LEU A 318 -3.01 -0.04 18.47
N ALA A 319 -1.83 0.08 19.09
CA ALA A 319 -1.35 1.36 19.60
C ALA A 319 -1.14 2.38 18.47
N SER A 320 -0.59 1.94 17.32
CA SER A 320 -0.44 2.80 16.15
C SER A 320 -1.78 3.22 15.56
N ALA A 321 -2.77 2.32 15.53
CA ALA A 321 -4.11 2.61 15.05
C ALA A 321 -4.83 3.64 15.95
N ILE A 322 -4.77 3.44 17.27
CA ILE A 322 -5.34 4.38 18.25
C ILE A 322 -4.68 5.76 18.10
N LEU A 323 -3.34 5.79 18.05
CA LEU A 323 -2.60 7.05 17.91
C LEU A 323 -2.88 7.73 16.57
N ALA A 324 -2.99 6.97 15.48
CA ALA A 324 -3.35 7.50 14.17
C ALA A 324 -4.76 8.11 14.17
N ILE A 325 -5.73 7.44 14.80
CA ILE A 325 -7.10 7.98 14.95
C ILE A 325 -7.11 9.28 15.76
N ILE A 326 -6.37 9.31 16.87
CA ILE A 326 -6.25 10.52 17.71
C ILE A 326 -5.61 11.65 16.90
N LEU A 327 -4.50 11.40 16.23
CA LEU A 327 -3.81 12.39 15.40
C LEU A 327 -4.68 12.92 14.27
N CYS A 328 -5.41 12.03 13.57
CA CYS A 328 -6.33 12.43 12.51
C CYS A 328 -7.61 13.10 13.05
N GLY A 329 -8.03 12.79 14.28
CA GLY A 329 -9.22 13.36 14.92
C GLY A 329 -9.01 14.76 15.48
N THR A 330 -7.77 15.18 15.76
CA THR A 330 -7.45 16.52 16.27
C THR A 330 -7.46 17.57 15.15
N LEU A 331 -7.78 18.82 15.50
CA LEU A 331 -7.76 19.94 14.51
C LEU A 331 -6.41 20.08 13.79
N PRO A 332 -5.24 20.05 14.47
CA PRO A 332 -3.95 20.05 13.78
C PRO A 332 -3.75 18.82 12.88
N GLY A 333 -4.25 17.67 13.29
CA GLY A 333 -4.17 16.44 12.50
C GLY A 333 -5.03 16.49 11.23
N ARG A 334 -6.25 17.03 11.31
CA ARG A 334 -7.10 17.24 10.13
C ARG A 334 -6.46 18.20 9.13
N VAL A 335 -5.87 19.30 9.59
CA VAL A 335 -5.17 20.24 8.73
C VAL A 335 -3.91 19.62 8.13
N PHE A 336 -3.12 18.89 8.93
CA PHE A 336 -1.85 18.32 8.46
C PHE A 336 -2.02 17.06 7.62
N PHE A 337 -2.87 16.11 8.03
CA PHE A 337 -2.92 14.79 7.39
C PHE A 337 -4.06 14.63 6.39
N THR A 338 -5.19 15.33 6.56
CA THR A 338 -6.33 15.26 5.63
C THR A 338 -6.35 16.42 4.65
N ASN A 339 -6.42 17.65 5.11
CA ASN A 339 -6.55 18.81 4.21
C ASN A 339 -5.28 19.10 3.43
N TRP A 340 -4.12 18.86 4.03
CA TRP A 340 -2.84 19.04 3.36
C TRP A 340 -2.61 18.03 2.24
N GLU A 341 -2.99 16.75 2.46
CA GLU A 341 -2.97 15.74 1.40
C GLU A 341 -3.90 16.09 0.24
N MET A 342 -5.09 16.61 0.52
CA MET A 342 -6.05 17.04 -0.48
C MET A 342 -5.55 18.28 -1.24
N ARG A 343 -5.05 19.30 -0.56
CA ARG A 343 -4.47 20.50 -1.19
C ARG A 343 -3.26 20.19 -2.07
N LEU A 344 -2.34 19.31 -1.64
CA LEU A 344 -1.22 18.86 -2.47
C LEU A 344 -1.67 18.02 -3.67
N ALA A 345 -2.79 17.31 -3.55
CA ALA A 345 -3.39 16.58 -4.66
C ALA A 345 -4.15 17.50 -5.65
N GLY A 346 -4.36 18.78 -5.32
CA GLY A 346 -5.23 19.70 -6.08
C GLY A 346 -6.70 19.28 -6.02
N ALA A 347 -7.09 18.50 -5.01
CA ALA A 347 -8.47 18.15 -4.74
C ALA A 347 -9.10 19.18 -3.80
N PRO A 348 -10.42 19.46 -3.89
CA PRO A 348 -11.09 20.34 -2.96
C PRO A 348 -10.97 19.81 -1.54
N THR A 349 -10.84 20.70 -0.56
CA THR A 349 -10.80 20.32 0.86
C THR A 349 -12.17 19.80 1.30
N LEU A 350 -12.20 19.00 2.39
CA LEU A 350 -13.47 18.52 2.95
C LEU A 350 -14.44 19.66 3.27
N GLU A 351 -13.93 20.82 3.73
CA GLU A 351 -14.73 22.02 3.96
C GLU A 351 -15.32 22.58 2.67
N GLU A 352 -14.54 22.61 1.58
CA GLU A 352 -15.02 23.05 0.26
C GLU A 352 -16.06 22.09 -0.32
N VAL A 353 -15.92 20.78 -0.05
CA VAL A 353 -16.90 19.75 -0.45
C VAL A 353 -18.17 19.84 0.39
N GLU A 354 -18.06 20.07 1.71
CA GLU A 354 -19.22 20.27 2.61
C GLU A 354 -19.97 21.56 2.25
N ILE A 355 -19.27 22.67 2.01
CA ILE A 355 -19.90 23.94 1.58
C ILE A 355 -20.56 23.77 0.21
N ALA A 356 -19.96 23.05 -0.72
CA ALA A 356 -20.57 22.78 -2.03
C ALA A 356 -21.81 21.89 -1.90
N SER A 357 -21.82 20.90 -1.00
CA SER A 357 -23.00 20.06 -0.75
C SER A 357 -24.15 20.79 -0.07
N ASP A 358 -23.85 21.75 0.79
CA ASP A 358 -24.87 22.57 1.47
C ASP A 358 -25.43 23.68 0.58
N THR A 359 -24.69 24.06 -0.48
CA THR A 359 -25.15 25.07 -1.46
C THR A 359 -25.89 24.48 -2.66
N GLU A 360 -25.83 23.16 -2.89
CA GLU A 360 -26.50 22.47 -3.99
C GLU A 360 -27.86 21.84 -3.61
N VAL A 361 -28.53 22.29 -2.56
CA VAL A 361 -29.95 21.99 -2.39
C VAL A 361 -30.75 23.14 -3.02
N PRO A 362 -31.11 23.05 -4.31
CA PRO A 362 -32.17 23.89 -4.82
C PRO A 362 -33.46 23.35 -4.20
N ASP A 363 -34.19 24.22 -3.54
CA ASP A 363 -35.64 24.06 -3.31
C ASP A 363 -36.32 23.95 -4.68
N GLU A 364 -36.23 22.84 -5.35
CA GLU A 364 -37.21 22.50 -6.38
C GLU A 364 -38.50 22.14 -5.65
N PRO A 365 -39.57 22.98 -5.79
CA PRO A 365 -40.86 22.58 -5.27
C PRO A 365 -41.27 21.28 -5.96
N GLU A 366 -41.55 20.25 -5.15
CA GLU A 366 -42.12 18.99 -5.61
C GLU A 366 -43.26 19.30 -6.58
N LYS A 367 -43.06 19.00 -7.86
CA LYS A 367 -44.17 19.00 -8.81
C LYS A 367 -45.22 18.05 -8.26
N PRO A 368 -46.48 18.50 -8.09
CA PRO A 368 -47.54 17.64 -7.62
C PRO A 368 -47.62 16.43 -8.57
N ILE A 369 -47.49 15.26 -8.00
CA ILE A 369 -47.67 13.99 -8.70
C ILE A 369 -49.13 14.02 -9.22
N ASP A 370 -49.30 14.24 -10.52
CA ASP A 370 -50.58 14.14 -11.22
C ASP A 370 -50.98 12.66 -11.12
N ARG A 371 -51.79 12.38 -10.08
CA ARG A 371 -52.48 11.10 -9.95
C ARG A 371 -53.59 11.12 -10.98
N GLY A 372 -53.25 10.67 -12.19
CA GLY A 372 -54.26 10.41 -13.22
C GLY A 372 -55.43 9.66 -12.61
N PHE A 373 -56.57 10.32 -12.51
CA PHE A 373 -57.85 9.73 -12.17
C PHE A 373 -58.13 8.69 -13.24
N ILE A 374 -58.08 7.43 -12.86
CA ILE A 374 -58.56 6.34 -13.70
C ILE A 374 -60.09 6.38 -13.55
N ASP A 375 -60.75 6.69 -14.64
CA ASP A 375 -62.22 6.68 -14.74
C ASP A 375 -62.74 5.26 -14.54
N PRO A 376 -63.75 5.05 -13.66
CA PRO A 376 -64.21 3.69 -13.35
C PRO A 376 -65.13 3.08 -14.42
N GLU A 377 -65.23 3.64 -15.62
CA GLU A 377 -66.13 3.12 -16.66
C GLU A 377 -65.49 2.24 -17.75
N ASP A 378 -64.22 1.88 -17.61
CA ASP A 378 -63.52 0.95 -18.54
C ASP A 378 -63.32 -0.46 -17.92
N TYR A 379 -64.44 -1.10 -17.54
CA TYR A 379 -64.47 -2.56 -17.32
C TYR A 379 -65.55 -3.18 -18.20
#